data_6b21e54b608ea78189bb362c143f89d1
#
_entry.id   6b21e54b608ea78189bb362c143f89d1
#
_cell.length_a   1.000
_cell.length_b   1.000
_cell.length_c   1.000
_cell.angle_alpha   90.00
_cell.angle_beta   90.00
_cell.angle_gamma   90.00
#
_symmetry.space_group_name_H-M   'P 1'
#
loop_
_entity.id
_entity.type
_entity.pdbx_description
1 polymer ?
#
loop_
_entity_poly.entity_id
_entity_poly.type
_entity_poly.pdbx_seq_one_letter_code
_entity_poly.pdbx_strand_id
1 'polypeptide(L)'
;ILAALKTQFPGAVLDEERQTPEQVTITVKINLLPDVVQYLYYQHDGWLPVLFGNDERTLNGHYAVYYALSMEGAEKCWIVVKALVDADSREFPSVTPRVPAAVWGEREIRDMYGLIPVGLPDQRRLVLPDDWPEDMHPLRKDAMDYRLRPEPTTDSETYPFINEGNSDARVIPVGPLHITSDEPGHFRLFVDGEQIVD
;
A
#
# COMPACT_ATOMS: atom_id res chain seq x y z
N ILE A 1 6.03 -5.21 25.55
CA ILE A 1 6.06 -5.54 24.11
C ILE A 1 7.48 -5.42 23.57
N LEU A 2 8.16 -4.27 23.63
CA LEU A 2 9.48 -4.07 23.03
C LEU A 2 10.57 -5.02 23.61
N ALA A 3 10.56 -5.28 24.91
CA ALA A 3 11.48 -6.22 25.53
C ALA A 3 11.28 -7.65 24.98
N ALA A 4 10.02 -8.07 24.83
CA ALA A 4 9.68 -9.36 24.25
C ALA A 4 10.10 -9.44 22.76
N LEU A 5 9.86 -8.38 21.99
CA LEU A 5 10.29 -8.28 20.59
C LEU A 5 11.82 -8.41 20.45
N LYS A 6 12.59 -7.68 21.28
CA LYS A 6 14.06 -7.77 21.26
C LYS A 6 14.58 -9.14 21.68
N THR A 7 13.86 -9.85 22.53
CA THR A 7 14.16 -11.23 22.91
C THR A 7 13.86 -12.20 21.77
N GLN A 8 12.72 -12.02 21.10
CA GLN A 8 12.29 -12.86 19.97
C GLN A 8 13.19 -12.68 18.74
N PHE A 9 13.61 -11.45 18.48
CA PHE A 9 14.44 -11.09 17.31
C PHE A 9 15.73 -10.36 17.75
N PRO A 10 16.73 -11.07 18.27
CA PRO A 10 17.97 -10.45 18.74
C PRO A 10 18.66 -9.66 17.62
N GLY A 11 18.92 -8.38 17.87
CA GLY A 11 19.60 -7.49 16.91
C GLY A 11 18.75 -7.07 15.69
N ALA A 12 17.43 -7.30 15.71
CA ALA A 12 16.53 -6.79 14.66
C ALA A 12 16.33 -5.27 14.76
N VAL A 13 16.21 -4.75 15.96
CA VAL A 13 16.03 -3.33 16.24
C VAL A 13 17.39 -2.64 16.18
N LEU A 14 17.54 -1.68 15.26
CA LEU A 14 18.74 -0.90 15.03
C LEU A 14 18.73 0.40 15.83
N ASP A 15 17.53 1.00 15.98
CA ASP A 15 17.32 2.27 16.68
C ASP A 15 15.94 2.31 17.33
N GLU A 16 15.79 3.10 18.38
CA GLU A 16 14.54 3.30 19.12
C GLU A 16 14.39 4.78 19.46
N GLU A 17 13.35 5.42 18.93
CA GLU A 17 13.04 6.83 19.18
C GLU A 17 11.65 6.94 19.81
N ARG A 18 11.57 7.62 20.97
CA ARG A 18 10.30 7.90 21.65
C ARG A 18 9.88 9.34 21.41
N GLN A 19 8.82 9.51 20.61
CA GLN A 19 8.25 10.82 20.34
C GLN A 19 7.40 11.30 21.52
N THR A 20 6.63 10.38 22.10
CA THR A 20 5.78 10.62 23.29
C THR A 20 5.82 9.39 24.22
N PRO A 21 5.29 9.47 25.44
CA PRO A 21 5.19 8.30 26.32
C PRO A 21 4.41 7.13 25.69
N GLU A 22 3.42 7.43 24.86
CA GLU A 22 2.55 6.44 24.20
C GLU A 22 3.00 6.07 22.78
N GLN A 23 4.08 6.67 22.25
CA GLN A 23 4.54 6.40 20.89
C GLN A 23 6.02 6.13 20.83
N VAL A 24 6.39 5.04 20.19
CA VAL A 24 7.77 4.68 19.90
C VAL A 24 7.94 4.29 18.44
N THR A 25 8.97 4.82 17.80
CA THR A 25 9.43 4.36 16.49
C THR A 25 10.64 3.46 16.68
N ILE A 26 10.59 2.27 16.10
CA ILE A 26 11.72 1.35 16.06
C ILE A 26 12.20 1.21 14.62
N THR A 27 13.47 1.49 14.38
CA THR A 27 14.11 1.19 13.09
C THR A 27 14.61 -0.25 13.11
N VAL A 28 14.17 -1.04 12.15
CA VAL A 28 14.51 -2.47 12.09
C VAL A 28 15.34 -2.79 10.85
N LYS A 29 16.07 -3.91 10.91
CA LYS A 29 16.71 -4.49 9.73
C LYS A 29 15.65 -4.81 8.69
N ILE A 30 15.84 -4.35 7.47
CA ILE A 30 14.85 -4.47 6.39
C ILE A 30 14.44 -5.93 6.11
N ASN A 31 15.37 -6.86 6.17
CA ASN A 31 15.10 -8.28 5.96
C ASN A 31 14.23 -8.93 7.04
N LEU A 32 14.12 -8.32 8.21
CA LEU A 32 13.26 -8.76 9.33
C LEU A 32 11.96 -7.99 9.46
N LEU A 33 11.72 -7.02 8.57
CA LEU A 33 10.51 -6.20 8.57
C LEU A 33 9.22 -7.05 8.60
N PRO A 34 9.01 -8.05 7.71
CA PRO A 34 7.79 -8.85 7.74
C PRO A 34 7.63 -9.68 9.03
N ASP A 35 8.75 -10.19 9.58
CA ASP A 35 8.72 -10.97 10.81
C ASP A 35 8.31 -10.13 12.01
N VAL A 36 8.89 -8.94 12.13
CA VAL A 36 8.59 -7.99 13.22
C VAL A 36 7.16 -7.50 13.16
N VAL A 37 6.68 -7.07 11.97
CA VAL A 37 5.28 -6.59 11.81
C VAL A 37 4.30 -7.72 12.08
N GLN A 38 4.53 -8.93 11.55
CA GLN A 38 3.70 -10.10 11.82
C GLN A 38 3.63 -10.42 13.33
N TYR A 39 4.78 -10.37 14.02
CA TYR A 39 4.85 -10.64 15.45
C TYR A 39 4.03 -9.65 16.28
N LEU A 40 4.15 -8.36 15.99
CA LEU A 40 3.38 -7.32 16.65
C LEU A 40 1.88 -7.45 16.35
N TYR A 41 1.54 -7.78 15.10
CA TYR A 41 0.16 -7.89 14.66
C TYR A 41 -0.57 -9.07 15.30
N TYR A 42 0.02 -10.29 15.28
CA TYR A 42 -0.67 -11.50 15.74
C TYR A 42 -0.36 -11.91 17.17
N GLN A 43 0.83 -11.63 17.69
CA GLN A 43 1.22 -12.07 19.04
C GLN A 43 0.95 -11.01 20.12
N HIS A 44 0.74 -9.78 19.70
CA HIS A 44 0.44 -8.65 20.60
C HIS A 44 -0.84 -7.91 20.23
N ASP A 45 -1.71 -8.53 19.44
CA ASP A 45 -2.99 -7.97 19.01
C ASP A 45 -2.87 -6.54 18.47
N GLY A 46 -1.80 -6.28 17.73
CA GLY A 46 -1.55 -4.99 17.10
C GLY A 46 -2.47 -4.78 15.91
N TRP A 47 -3.17 -3.67 15.86
CA TRP A 47 -3.92 -3.25 14.68
C TRP A 47 -3.06 -2.36 13.79
N LEU A 48 -3.08 -2.59 12.47
CA LEU A 48 -2.33 -1.83 11.46
C LEU A 48 -3.24 -0.87 10.70
N PRO A 49 -3.54 0.32 11.23
CA PRO A 49 -4.43 1.28 10.58
C PRO A 49 -3.78 2.00 9.41
N VAL A 50 -2.44 2.15 9.42
CA VAL A 50 -1.74 2.88 8.38
C VAL A 50 -0.32 2.37 8.19
N LEU A 51 0.12 2.35 6.94
CA LEU A 51 1.51 2.25 6.56
C LEU A 51 1.78 3.24 5.42
N PHE A 52 2.98 3.73 5.31
CA PHE A 52 3.34 4.74 4.32
C PHE A 52 4.84 4.70 3.99
N GLY A 53 5.19 5.27 2.84
CA GLY A 53 6.57 5.54 2.46
C GLY A 53 6.99 6.97 2.79
N ASN A 54 8.30 7.21 2.79
CA ASN A 54 8.87 8.55 2.88
C ASN A 54 10.17 8.63 2.09
N ASP A 55 10.36 9.75 1.40
CA ASP A 55 11.62 10.06 0.74
C ASP A 55 12.56 10.77 1.73
N GLU A 56 13.45 10.01 2.34
CA GLU A 56 14.45 10.51 3.29
C GLU A 56 15.84 10.65 2.68
N ARG A 57 15.97 10.55 1.36
CA ARG A 57 17.28 10.60 0.68
C ARG A 57 18.09 11.84 1.01
N THR A 58 17.44 12.98 1.20
CA THR A 58 18.11 14.23 1.62
C THR A 58 18.54 14.23 3.08
N LEU A 59 18.02 13.33 3.92
CA LEU A 59 18.34 13.25 5.34
C LEU A 59 19.40 12.19 5.63
N ASN A 60 19.26 11.01 5.02
CA ASN A 60 20.10 9.84 5.34
C ASN A 60 20.50 9.02 4.12
N GLY A 61 20.15 9.45 2.90
CA GLY A 61 20.49 8.75 1.65
C GLY A 61 19.52 7.62 1.27
N HIS A 62 18.48 7.36 2.04
CA HIS A 62 17.56 6.26 1.85
C HIS A 62 16.10 6.73 1.65
N TYR A 63 15.27 5.84 1.12
CA TYR A 63 13.85 5.90 1.39
C TYR A 63 13.55 5.19 2.72
N ALA A 64 12.36 5.37 3.24
CA ALA A 64 11.90 4.66 4.42
C ALA A 64 10.47 4.17 4.23
N VAL A 65 10.15 3.03 4.82
CA VAL A 65 8.79 2.52 4.95
C VAL A 65 8.42 2.42 6.42
N TYR A 66 7.18 2.78 6.73
CA TYR A 66 6.66 2.88 8.09
C TYR A 66 5.39 2.06 8.23
N TYR A 67 5.32 1.22 9.23
CA TYR A 67 4.14 0.44 9.62
C TYR A 67 3.74 0.86 11.03
N ALA A 68 2.67 1.65 11.14
CA ALA A 68 2.20 2.13 12.43
C ALA A 68 1.15 1.18 12.99
N LEU A 69 1.47 0.53 14.11
CA LEU A 69 0.57 -0.39 14.78
C LEU A 69 0.03 0.26 16.07
N SER A 70 -1.30 0.23 16.23
CA SER A 70 -1.96 0.53 17.49
C SER A 70 -2.02 -0.72 18.35
N MET A 71 -1.43 -0.65 19.53
CA MET A 71 -1.41 -1.74 20.51
C MET A 71 -2.53 -1.48 21.52
N GLU A 72 -3.69 -2.09 21.31
CA GLU A 72 -4.90 -1.80 22.10
C GLU A 72 -5.02 -2.62 23.39
N GLY A 73 -4.07 -3.52 23.61
CA GLY A 73 -3.98 -4.32 24.83
C GLY A 73 -3.64 -3.52 26.09
N ALA A 74 -2.98 -4.15 27.04
CA ALA A 74 -2.68 -3.54 28.34
C ALA A 74 -1.76 -2.30 28.27
N GLU A 75 -0.90 -2.19 27.26
CA GLU A 75 0.09 -1.11 27.14
C GLU A 75 -0.44 0.13 26.41
N LYS A 76 -1.53 0.04 25.65
CA LYS A 76 -2.19 1.16 24.93
C LYS A 76 -1.20 2.16 24.33
N CYS A 77 -0.39 1.72 23.39
CA CYS A 77 0.64 2.55 22.78
C CYS A 77 0.69 2.35 21.25
N TRP A 78 1.41 3.26 20.58
CA TRP A 78 1.75 3.14 19.17
C TRP A 78 3.16 2.61 19.03
N ILE A 79 3.32 1.57 18.22
CA ILE A 79 4.62 1.10 17.77
C ILE A 79 4.72 1.33 16.27
N VAL A 80 5.61 2.21 15.87
CA VAL A 80 5.89 2.48 14.46
C VAL A 80 7.14 1.72 14.07
N VAL A 81 6.97 0.72 13.21
CA VAL A 81 8.09 -0.05 12.65
C VAL A 81 8.59 0.65 11.40
N LYS A 82 9.82 1.15 11.45
CA LYS A 82 10.52 1.80 10.34
C LYS A 82 11.55 0.85 9.75
N ALA A 83 11.65 0.80 8.41
CA ALA A 83 12.78 0.18 7.73
C ALA A 83 13.32 1.13 6.66
N LEU A 84 14.65 1.21 6.57
CA LEU A 84 15.33 1.98 5.52
C LEU A 84 15.42 1.15 4.25
N VAL A 85 15.06 1.76 3.13
CA VAL A 85 15.09 1.16 1.80
C VAL A 85 16.20 1.81 0.99
N ASP A 86 17.07 1.01 0.43
CA ASP A 86 18.18 1.48 -0.40
C ASP A 86 17.68 2.26 -1.61
N ALA A 87 18.31 3.39 -1.91
CA ALA A 87 17.85 4.32 -2.93
C ALA A 87 18.04 3.81 -4.37
N ASP A 88 18.98 2.91 -4.60
CA ASP A 88 19.28 2.36 -5.91
C ASP A 88 18.39 1.16 -6.23
N SER A 89 18.35 0.16 -5.35
CA SER A 89 17.50 -1.03 -5.54
C SER A 89 16.03 -0.72 -5.36
N ARG A 90 15.69 0.16 -4.43
CA ARG A 90 14.31 0.52 -4.06
C ARG A 90 13.46 -0.67 -3.60
N GLU A 91 14.08 -1.79 -3.27
CA GLU A 91 13.42 -3.03 -2.89
C GLU A 91 13.28 -3.16 -1.37
N PHE A 92 12.13 -3.68 -0.94
CA PHE A 92 11.91 -4.10 0.43
C PHE A 92 11.01 -5.34 0.47
N PRO A 93 11.15 -6.23 1.45
CA PRO A 93 10.30 -7.41 1.54
C PRO A 93 8.87 -7.02 1.91
N SER A 94 7.91 -7.47 1.11
CA SER A 94 6.48 -7.23 1.35
C SER A 94 6.01 -7.89 2.65
N VAL A 95 5.24 -7.16 3.43
CA VAL A 95 4.57 -7.65 4.65
C VAL A 95 3.23 -8.31 4.30
N THR A 96 2.63 -7.92 3.19
CA THR A 96 1.29 -8.39 2.74
C THR A 96 1.09 -9.90 2.79
N PRO A 97 2.04 -10.77 2.37
CA PRO A 97 1.86 -12.22 2.42
C PRO A 97 1.63 -12.77 3.84
N ARG A 98 2.08 -12.04 4.85
CA ARG A 98 1.94 -12.42 6.27
C ARG A 98 0.85 -11.63 6.98
N VAL A 99 0.66 -10.37 6.60
CA VAL A 99 -0.36 -9.47 7.16
C VAL A 99 -1.14 -8.85 6.00
N PRO A 100 -2.24 -9.46 5.54
CA PRO A 100 -3.00 -9.00 4.38
C PRO A 100 -3.49 -7.55 4.46
N ALA A 101 -3.66 -7.02 5.67
CA ALA A 101 -4.03 -5.62 5.88
C ALA A 101 -3.02 -4.61 5.28
N ALA A 102 -1.78 -5.04 4.97
CA ALA A 102 -0.74 -4.18 4.39
C ALA A 102 -0.90 -3.96 2.88
N VAL A 103 -1.75 -4.72 2.18
CA VAL A 103 -1.78 -4.76 0.71
C VAL A 103 -1.98 -3.39 0.06
N TRP A 104 -2.91 -2.60 0.55
CA TRP A 104 -3.22 -1.31 -0.08
C TRP A 104 -2.12 -0.27 0.15
N GLY A 105 -1.60 -0.19 1.37
CA GLY A 105 -0.52 0.75 1.64
C GLY A 105 0.78 0.37 0.93
N GLU A 106 1.10 -0.91 0.75
CA GLU A 106 2.26 -1.32 -0.05
C GLU A 106 2.08 -1.02 -1.54
N ARG A 107 0.86 -1.13 -2.08
CA ARG A 107 0.54 -0.69 -3.45
C ARG A 107 0.64 0.82 -3.59
N GLU A 108 0.15 1.59 -2.61
CA GLU A 108 0.30 3.04 -2.56
C GLU A 108 1.78 3.46 -2.53
N ILE A 109 2.59 2.83 -1.68
CA ILE A 109 4.04 3.07 -1.62
C ILE A 109 4.69 2.82 -2.98
N ARG A 110 4.30 1.77 -3.68
CA ARG A 110 4.78 1.47 -5.03
C ARG A 110 4.40 2.56 -6.03
N ASP A 111 3.14 2.97 -6.05
CA ASP A 111 2.66 4.03 -6.95
C ASP A 111 3.34 5.37 -6.66
N MET A 112 3.35 5.79 -5.41
CA MET A 112 3.72 7.16 -5.03
C MET A 112 5.23 7.38 -4.92
N TYR A 113 6.01 6.33 -4.61
CA TYR A 113 7.47 6.42 -4.43
C TYR A 113 8.26 5.54 -5.41
N GLY A 114 7.62 4.60 -6.10
CA GLY A 114 8.29 3.61 -6.94
C GLY A 114 9.19 2.67 -6.14
N LEU A 115 8.86 2.43 -4.88
CA LEU A 115 9.49 1.39 -4.09
C LEU A 115 8.87 0.04 -4.47
N ILE A 116 9.66 -1.02 -4.39
CA ILE A 116 9.30 -2.34 -4.88
C ILE A 116 9.09 -3.29 -3.70
N PRO A 117 7.85 -3.55 -3.27
CA PRO A 117 7.56 -4.54 -2.24
C PRO A 117 7.71 -5.96 -2.82
N VAL A 118 8.86 -6.58 -2.59
CA VAL A 118 9.20 -7.91 -3.12
C VAL A 118 8.29 -8.96 -2.50
N GLY A 119 7.57 -9.70 -3.33
CA GLY A 119 6.60 -10.70 -2.90
C GLY A 119 5.17 -10.16 -2.68
N LEU A 120 4.89 -8.93 -3.06
CA LEU A 120 3.53 -8.39 -3.04
C LEU A 120 2.63 -9.17 -4.02
N PRO A 121 1.53 -9.78 -3.54
CA PRO A 121 0.67 -10.62 -4.39
C PRO A 121 -0.09 -9.84 -5.47
N ASP A 122 -0.57 -8.65 -5.14
CA ASP A 122 -1.30 -7.77 -6.06
C ASP A 122 -0.46 -6.55 -6.42
N GLN A 123 0.01 -6.52 -7.67
CA GLN A 123 0.87 -5.47 -8.18
C GLN A 123 0.14 -4.42 -9.03
N ARG A 124 -1.18 -4.46 -9.11
CA ARG A 124 -1.95 -3.44 -9.84
C ARG A 124 -1.81 -2.08 -9.18
N ARG A 125 -1.90 -1.02 -9.96
CA ARG A 125 -1.94 0.35 -9.45
C ARG A 125 -3.15 0.53 -8.51
N LEU A 126 -3.00 1.39 -7.50
CA LEU A 126 -4.07 1.68 -6.55
C LEU A 126 -4.54 3.13 -6.64
N VAL A 127 -3.59 4.07 -6.70
CA VAL A 127 -3.86 5.52 -6.61
C VAL A 127 -3.72 6.19 -7.97
N LEU A 128 -2.68 5.84 -8.71
CA LEU A 128 -2.40 6.45 -10.01
C LEU A 128 -3.22 5.77 -11.12
N PRO A 129 -3.68 6.53 -12.12
CA PRO A 129 -4.31 5.97 -13.32
C PRO A 129 -3.42 4.99 -14.06
N ASP A 130 -4.00 4.06 -14.79
CA ASP A 130 -3.24 3.03 -15.53
C ASP A 130 -2.36 3.62 -16.64
N ASP A 131 -2.76 4.78 -17.22
CA ASP A 131 -2.02 5.54 -18.22
C ASP A 131 -0.97 6.50 -17.64
N TRP A 132 -0.75 6.49 -16.33
CA TRP A 132 0.28 7.29 -15.69
C TRP A 132 1.69 6.79 -16.06
N PRO A 133 2.67 7.67 -16.39
CA PRO A 133 4.03 7.28 -16.69
C PRO A 133 4.67 6.43 -15.60
N GLU A 134 5.32 5.32 -15.97
CA GLU A 134 5.83 4.34 -15.01
C GLU A 134 6.99 4.85 -14.14
N ASP A 135 7.77 5.79 -14.65
CA ASP A 135 8.94 6.36 -13.99
C ASP A 135 8.64 7.60 -13.15
N MET A 136 7.39 8.07 -13.15
CA MET A 136 6.95 9.24 -12.41
C MET A 136 6.23 8.84 -11.12
N HIS A 137 6.79 9.25 -10.00
CA HIS A 137 6.26 8.94 -8.68
C HIS A 137 6.03 10.22 -7.87
N PRO A 138 4.77 10.65 -7.67
CA PRO A 138 4.45 11.99 -7.21
C PRO A 138 5.01 12.40 -5.86
N LEU A 139 5.24 11.46 -4.94
CA LEU A 139 5.75 11.79 -3.61
C LEU A 139 7.27 11.74 -3.48
N ARG A 140 7.99 11.48 -4.57
CA ARG A 140 9.44 11.72 -4.60
C ARG A 140 9.72 13.21 -4.62
N LYS A 141 10.72 13.64 -3.85
CA LYS A 141 11.09 15.05 -3.75
C LYS A 141 11.74 15.64 -5.02
N ASP A 142 12.16 14.78 -5.94
CA ASP A 142 12.82 15.14 -7.21
C ASP A 142 11.98 14.78 -8.45
N ALA A 143 10.73 14.36 -8.28
CA ALA A 143 10.06 13.60 -9.32
C ALA A 143 9.41 14.43 -10.41
N MET A 144 8.80 15.57 -10.10
CA MET A 144 7.98 16.25 -11.11
C MET A 144 7.73 17.73 -10.80
N ASP A 145 7.47 18.51 -11.85
CA ASP A 145 6.86 19.83 -11.71
C ASP A 145 5.34 19.68 -11.59
N TYR A 146 4.79 19.88 -10.41
CA TYR A 146 3.35 19.80 -10.13
C TYR A 146 2.47 20.80 -10.89
N ARG A 147 3.09 21.72 -11.61
CA ARG A 147 2.39 22.67 -12.49
C ARG A 147 2.04 22.07 -13.84
N LEU A 148 2.68 20.96 -14.19
CA LEU A 148 2.49 20.28 -15.45
C LEU A 148 1.83 18.93 -15.21
N ARG A 149 0.72 18.68 -15.90
CA ARG A 149 0.14 17.34 -15.93
C ARG A 149 1.06 16.44 -16.77
N PRO A 150 1.45 15.25 -16.26
CA PRO A 150 2.19 14.29 -17.08
C PRO A 150 1.40 13.93 -18.34
N GLU A 151 2.09 13.80 -19.46
CA GLU A 151 1.50 13.24 -20.66
C GLU A 151 1.15 11.77 -20.41
N PRO A 152 -0.09 11.34 -20.64
CA PRO A 152 -0.46 9.95 -20.50
C PRO A 152 0.37 9.09 -21.46
N THR A 153 0.74 7.89 -21.01
CA THR A 153 1.35 6.93 -21.93
C THR A 153 0.31 6.51 -22.96
N THR A 154 0.68 6.55 -24.24
CA THR A 154 -0.22 6.37 -25.39
C THR A 154 -0.76 4.95 -25.56
N ASP A 155 -0.29 4.00 -24.79
CA ASP A 155 -0.89 2.68 -24.68
C ASP A 155 -2.14 2.75 -23.77
N SER A 156 -3.16 3.45 -24.23
CA SER A 156 -4.51 3.15 -23.79
C SER A 156 -4.82 1.74 -24.29
N GLU A 157 -4.33 0.73 -23.61
CA GLU A 157 -4.91 -0.58 -23.73
C GLU A 157 -6.40 -0.37 -23.53
N THR A 158 -7.14 -0.79 -24.54
CA THR A 158 -8.60 -0.87 -24.44
C THR A 158 -8.85 -1.61 -23.14
N TYR A 159 -9.38 -0.92 -22.15
CA TYR A 159 -9.74 -1.53 -20.87
C TYR A 159 -10.48 -2.83 -21.22
N PRO A 160 -10.04 -3.99 -20.78
CA PRO A 160 -10.71 -5.22 -21.11
C PRO A 160 -12.07 -5.19 -20.39
N PHE A 161 -12.99 -4.45 -20.98
CA PHE A 161 -14.37 -4.63 -20.61
C PHE A 161 -14.65 -6.09 -20.83
N ILE A 162 -15.06 -6.75 -19.77
CA ILE A 162 -15.54 -8.13 -19.77
C ILE A 162 -16.25 -8.35 -21.09
N ASN A 163 -15.75 -9.31 -21.88
CA ASN A 163 -16.28 -9.63 -23.17
C ASN A 163 -17.80 -9.64 -23.07
N GLU A 164 -18.45 -8.94 -23.95
CA GLU A 164 -19.89 -8.94 -24.07
C GLU A 164 -20.32 -10.40 -24.13
N GLY A 165 -20.64 -10.95 -22.95
CA GLY A 165 -21.00 -12.34 -22.81
C GLY A 165 -22.23 -12.59 -23.65
N ASN A 166 -22.28 -13.71 -24.29
CA ASN A 166 -23.37 -14.26 -25.09
C ASN A 166 -24.14 -13.22 -25.93
N SER A 167 -23.93 -13.20 -27.23
CA SER A 167 -24.47 -12.20 -28.18
C SER A 167 -25.99 -12.04 -28.15
N ASP A 168 -26.70 -12.93 -27.45
CA ASP A 168 -28.17 -12.94 -27.35
C ASP A 168 -28.69 -12.31 -26.04
N ALA A 169 -27.84 -12.02 -25.07
CA ALA A 169 -28.24 -11.39 -23.82
C ALA A 169 -28.55 -9.88 -24.02
N ARG A 170 -29.64 -9.44 -23.43
CA ARG A 170 -30.01 -8.03 -23.45
C ARG A 170 -29.23 -7.27 -22.38
N VAL A 171 -28.57 -6.17 -22.77
CA VAL A 171 -27.86 -5.32 -21.83
C VAL A 171 -28.82 -4.29 -21.22
N ILE A 172 -28.89 -4.27 -19.89
CA ILE A 172 -29.63 -3.24 -19.13
C ILE A 172 -28.61 -2.36 -18.40
N PRO A 173 -28.46 -1.10 -18.81
CA PRO A 173 -27.60 -0.17 -18.09
C PRO A 173 -28.27 0.32 -16.80
N VAL A 174 -27.56 0.25 -15.68
CA VAL A 174 -28.01 0.78 -14.39
C VAL A 174 -26.99 1.81 -13.92
N GLY A 175 -27.40 3.07 -13.88
CA GLY A 175 -26.54 4.18 -13.49
C GLY A 175 -26.53 5.31 -14.52
N PRO A 176 -25.73 6.37 -14.26
CA PRO A 176 -24.77 6.48 -13.16
C PRO A 176 -25.47 6.62 -11.79
N LEU A 177 -24.99 5.84 -10.82
CA LEU A 177 -25.45 5.94 -9.44
C LEU A 177 -24.47 6.83 -8.66
N HIS A 178 -24.99 7.89 -8.08
CA HIS A 178 -24.21 8.83 -7.27
C HIS A 178 -24.67 8.74 -5.80
N ILE A 179 -23.71 8.70 -4.90
CA ILE A 179 -23.94 8.91 -3.47
C ILE A 179 -23.09 10.11 -3.07
N THR A 180 -23.72 11.27 -3.00
CA THR A 180 -23.11 12.57 -2.66
C THR A 180 -21.90 12.93 -3.52
N SER A 181 -20.68 12.80 -3.05
CA SER A 181 -19.44 13.22 -3.75
C SER A 181 -18.56 12.07 -4.22
N ASP A 182 -19.09 10.85 -4.17
CA ASP A 182 -18.35 9.68 -4.64
C ASP A 182 -18.35 9.57 -6.18
N GLU A 183 -17.40 8.84 -6.72
CA GLU A 183 -17.37 8.53 -8.14
C GLU A 183 -18.65 7.78 -8.56
N PRO A 184 -19.21 8.10 -9.76
CA PRO A 184 -20.45 7.47 -10.21
C PRO A 184 -20.22 5.99 -10.55
N GLY A 185 -21.03 5.12 -9.97
CA GLY A 185 -21.10 3.71 -10.35
C GLY A 185 -21.97 3.49 -11.57
N HIS A 186 -21.49 2.72 -12.56
CA HIS A 186 -22.26 2.27 -13.70
C HIS A 186 -22.21 0.74 -13.81
N PHE A 187 -23.38 0.11 -13.76
CA PHE A 187 -23.51 -1.32 -13.89
C PHE A 187 -24.12 -1.64 -15.27
N ARG A 188 -23.54 -2.61 -15.96
CA ARG A 188 -24.12 -3.20 -17.16
C ARG A 188 -24.55 -4.62 -16.84
N LEU A 189 -25.85 -4.84 -16.74
CA LEU A 189 -26.40 -6.15 -16.43
C LEU A 189 -26.76 -6.84 -17.75
N PHE A 190 -26.21 -8.02 -17.94
CA PHE A 190 -26.58 -8.92 -19.05
C PHE A 190 -27.71 -9.80 -18.59
N VAL A 191 -28.84 -9.77 -19.29
CA VAL A 191 -30.04 -10.50 -18.91
C VAL A 191 -30.54 -11.40 -20.04
N ASP A 192 -30.96 -12.61 -19.66
CA ASP A 192 -31.71 -13.55 -20.51
C ASP A 192 -33.10 -13.72 -19.86
N GLY A 193 -34.13 -13.19 -20.52
CA GLY A 193 -35.47 -13.10 -19.94
C GLY A 193 -35.47 -12.26 -18.65
N GLU A 194 -35.76 -12.90 -17.51
CA GLU A 194 -35.78 -12.28 -16.18
C GLU A 194 -34.54 -12.61 -15.34
N GLN A 195 -33.58 -13.36 -15.90
CA GLN A 195 -32.37 -13.77 -15.19
C GLN A 195 -31.17 -12.89 -15.58
N ILE A 196 -30.41 -12.44 -14.58
CA ILE A 196 -29.10 -11.83 -14.77
C ILE A 196 -28.11 -12.97 -15.02
N VAL A 197 -27.41 -12.91 -16.15
CA VAL A 197 -26.43 -13.93 -16.55
C VAL A 197 -24.98 -13.46 -16.41
N ASP A 198 -24.78 -12.11 -16.34
CA ASP A 198 -23.49 -11.46 -16.05
C ASP A 198 -23.69 -10.00 -15.61
#